data_58dcf732db5728536e787d91aa062912
#
_entry.id   58dcf732db5728536e787d91aa062912
#
_cell.length_a   1.000
_cell.length_b   1.000
_cell.length_c   1.000
_cell.angle_alpha   90.00
_cell.angle_beta   90.00
_cell.angle_gamma   90.00
#
_symmetry.space_group_name_H-M   'P 1'
#
loop_
_entity.id
_entity.type
_entity.pdbx_description
1 polymer ?
#
loop_
_entity_poly.entity_id
_entity_poly.type
_entity_poly.pdbx_seq_one_letter_code
_entity_poly.pdbx_strand_id
1 'polypeptide(L)'
;MKHTDLIIIGTGPGGYGTAVSAAQQGLNTVIIEAAALGGTCLNQGCIPTKCLCRNAQVLNDLKEGDLWGLTQLTYHFDIHKAMERKNEVVSTLQGGIQTLLSAPNITLVKGTARFVDAHTLEVENAHDATGEVIEDPFFSAPNIIIATGSTTKFLPIPGAHLPNVLTS
;
A
#
# COMPACT_ATOMS: atom_id res chain seq x y z
N MET A 1 -5.26 -23.86 13.91
CA MET A 1 -5.75 -23.41 12.58
C MET A 1 -7.00 -22.56 12.77
N LYS A 2 -6.99 -21.35 12.25
CA LYS A 2 -8.11 -20.39 12.36
C LYS A 2 -9.00 -20.50 11.11
N HIS A 3 -10.31 -20.72 11.31
CA HIS A 3 -11.31 -20.76 10.24
C HIS A 3 -11.99 -19.41 10.08
N THR A 4 -12.24 -18.98 8.83
CA THR A 4 -12.89 -17.71 8.49
C THR A 4 -13.76 -17.87 7.24
N ASP A 5 -14.60 -16.89 6.90
CA ASP A 5 -15.47 -16.94 5.73
C ASP A 5 -14.71 -16.58 4.44
N LEU A 6 -13.73 -15.68 4.56
CA LEU A 6 -12.94 -15.17 3.45
C LEU A 6 -11.50 -14.89 3.88
N ILE A 7 -10.54 -15.28 3.02
CA ILE A 7 -9.15 -14.84 3.13
C ILE A 7 -8.81 -13.96 1.93
N ILE A 8 -8.08 -12.87 2.19
CA ILE A 8 -7.57 -11.97 1.15
C ILE A 8 -6.06 -11.85 1.30
N ILE A 9 -5.31 -12.06 0.21
CA ILE A 9 -3.85 -11.94 0.20
C ILE A 9 -3.48 -10.62 -0.48
N GLY A 10 -2.94 -9.69 0.30
CA GLY A 10 -2.54 -8.35 -0.12
C GLY A 10 -3.52 -7.25 0.30
N THR A 11 -2.98 -6.11 0.77
CA THR A 11 -3.73 -4.93 1.22
C THR A 11 -3.67 -3.76 0.23
N GLY A 12 -3.40 -4.03 -1.04
CA GLY A 12 -3.54 -3.03 -2.10
C GLY A 12 -5.00 -2.61 -2.30
N PRO A 13 -5.30 -1.70 -3.26
CA PRO A 13 -6.66 -1.22 -3.52
C PRO A 13 -7.69 -2.34 -3.74
N GLY A 14 -7.29 -3.44 -4.40
CA GLY A 14 -8.14 -4.62 -4.59
C GLY A 14 -8.38 -5.43 -3.31
N GLY A 15 -7.45 -5.40 -2.36
CA GLY A 15 -7.53 -6.17 -1.12
C GLY A 15 -8.29 -5.45 0.00
N TYR A 16 -7.79 -4.29 0.46
CA TYR A 16 -8.41 -3.62 1.61
C TYR A 16 -9.85 -3.18 1.34
N GLY A 17 -10.16 -2.70 0.13
CA GLY A 17 -11.53 -2.34 -0.25
C GLY A 17 -12.48 -3.53 -0.20
N THR A 18 -12.02 -4.69 -0.69
CA THR A 18 -12.80 -5.94 -0.62
C THR A 18 -12.98 -6.42 0.81
N ALA A 19 -11.94 -6.34 1.66
CA ALA A 19 -12.04 -6.72 3.08
C ALA A 19 -13.10 -5.89 3.82
N VAL A 20 -13.09 -4.56 3.63
CA VAL A 20 -14.07 -3.66 4.21
C VAL A 20 -15.51 -4.00 3.72
N SER A 21 -15.67 -4.22 2.42
CA SER A 21 -16.95 -4.58 1.83
C SER A 21 -17.49 -5.92 2.34
N ALA A 22 -16.62 -6.92 2.48
CA ALA A 22 -16.98 -8.23 3.03
C ALA A 22 -17.40 -8.13 4.50
N ALA A 23 -16.65 -7.39 5.31
CA ALA A 23 -16.97 -7.16 6.72
C ALA A 23 -18.31 -6.41 6.90
N GLN A 24 -18.61 -5.44 6.05
CA GLN A 24 -19.91 -4.75 6.05
C GLN A 24 -21.09 -5.69 5.74
N GLN A 25 -20.83 -6.78 5.02
CA GLN A 25 -21.82 -7.83 4.76
C GLN A 25 -21.85 -8.92 5.85
N GLY A 26 -21.10 -8.75 6.93
CA GLY A 26 -21.08 -9.65 8.08
C GLY A 26 -20.10 -10.83 7.94
N LEU A 27 -19.25 -10.86 6.90
CA LEU A 27 -18.27 -11.93 6.73
C LEU A 27 -17.06 -11.71 7.63
N ASN A 28 -16.64 -12.76 8.34
CA ASN A 28 -15.35 -12.78 9.03
C ASN A 28 -14.25 -12.92 7.99
N THR A 29 -13.37 -11.95 7.93
CA THR A 29 -12.34 -11.84 6.89
C THR A 29 -10.96 -11.80 7.51
N VAL A 30 -10.05 -12.65 7.03
CA VAL A 30 -8.61 -12.54 7.28
C VAL A 30 -7.97 -11.87 6.08
N ILE A 31 -7.20 -10.81 6.31
CA ILE A 31 -6.42 -10.13 5.28
C ILE A 31 -4.94 -10.20 5.64
N ILE A 32 -4.11 -10.65 4.69
CA ILE A 32 -2.69 -10.92 4.91
C ILE A 32 -1.85 -9.96 4.09
N GLU A 33 -0.84 -9.32 4.70
CA GLU A 33 0.07 -8.38 4.04
C GLU A 33 1.53 -8.68 4.37
N ALA A 34 2.33 -8.86 3.34
CA ALA A 34 3.76 -9.15 3.48
C ALA A 34 4.64 -7.90 3.66
N ALA A 35 4.12 -6.72 3.31
CA ALA A 35 4.88 -5.46 3.30
C ALA A 35 4.08 -4.31 3.96
N ALA A 36 4.12 -3.12 3.37
CA ALA A 36 3.40 -1.96 3.85
C ALA A 36 1.94 -1.97 3.37
N LEU A 37 1.01 -1.55 4.24
CA LEU A 37 -0.40 -1.41 3.91
C LEU A 37 -0.62 -0.48 2.72
N GLY A 38 -1.60 -0.80 1.87
CA GLY A 38 -2.02 0.03 0.75
C GLY A 38 -1.40 -0.32 -0.60
N GLY A 39 -0.46 -1.28 -0.63
CA GLY A 39 0.13 -1.81 -1.87
C GLY A 39 0.90 -0.75 -2.68
N THR A 40 1.22 -1.09 -3.92
CA THR A 40 2.04 -0.26 -4.83
C THR A 40 1.44 1.13 -5.06
N CYS A 41 0.14 1.24 -5.27
CA CYS A 41 -0.51 2.53 -5.56
C CYS A 41 -0.26 3.56 -4.46
N LEU A 42 -0.42 3.19 -3.20
CA LEU A 42 -0.24 4.11 -2.08
C LEU A 42 1.24 4.37 -1.78
N ASN A 43 2.06 3.34 -1.82
CA ASN A 43 3.44 3.42 -1.33
C ASN A 43 4.46 3.86 -2.38
N GLN A 44 4.27 3.46 -3.64
CA GLN A 44 5.27 3.61 -4.70
C GLN A 44 4.72 4.17 -6.02
N GLY A 45 3.40 4.30 -6.15
CA GLY A 45 2.75 4.64 -7.41
C GLY A 45 1.91 5.91 -7.35
N CYS A 46 0.59 5.74 -7.26
CA CYS A 46 -0.39 6.81 -7.45
C CYS A 46 -0.19 8.01 -6.51
N ILE A 47 -0.02 7.76 -5.23
CA ILE A 47 0.05 8.83 -4.21
C ILE A 47 1.38 9.58 -4.28
N PRO A 48 2.55 8.92 -4.27
CA PRO A 48 3.83 9.59 -4.49
C PRO A 48 3.85 10.43 -5.77
N THR A 49 3.39 9.87 -6.88
CA THR A 49 3.33 10.57 -8.17
C THR A 49 2.46 11.82 -8.09
N LYS A 50 1.26 11.73 -7.51
CA LYS A 50 0.38 12.91 -7.36
C LYS A 50 0.98 13.99 -6.47
N CYS A 51 1.70 13.61 -5.41
CA CYS A 51 2.42 14.57 -4.56
C CYS A 51 3.48 15.33 -5.35
N LEU A 52 4.30 14.63 -6.13
CA LEU A 52 5.35 15.24 -6.95
C LEU A 52 4.78 16.06 -8.11
N CYS A 53 3.73 15.59 -8.78
CA CYS A 53 3.03 16.35 -9.81
C CYS A 53 2.46 17.66 -9.25
N ARG A 54 1.93 17.66 -8.02
CA ARG A 54 1.43 18.87 -7.38
C ARG A 54 2.58 19.88 -7.12
N ASN A 55 3.76 19.40 -6.70
CA ASN A 55 4.93 20.27 -6.56
C ASN A 55 5.34 20.89 -7.92
N ALA A 56 5.34 20.10 -9.00
CA ALA A 56 5.63 20.60 -10.34
C ALA A 56 4.61 21.65 -10.80
N GLN A 57 3.31 21.45 -10.53
CA GLN A 57 2.28 22.44 -10.82
C GLN A 57 2.53 23.76 -10.08
N VAL A 58 2.79 23.70 -8.78
CA VAL A 58 3.10 24.90 -7.98
C VAL A 58 4.29 25.67 -8.56
N LEU A 59 5.34 24.95 -8.97
CA LEU A 59 6.51 25.58 -9.61
C LEU A 59 6.17 26.22 -10.96
N ASN A 60 5.29 25.61 -11.75
CA ASN A 60 4.82 26.20 -12.99
C ASN A 60 3.95 27.44 -12.74
N ASP A 61 3.01 27.37 -11.78
CA ASP A 61 2.18 28.50 -11.39
C ASP A 61 3.05 29.70 -10.95
N LEU A 62 4.12 29.44 -10.19
CA LEU A 62 5.08 30.47 -9.79
C LEU A 62 5.88 31.05 -10.95
N LYS A 63 6.26 30.24 -11.97
CA LYS A 63 6.94 30.71 -13.19
C LYS A 63 6.04 31.61 -14.03
N GLU A 64 4.75 31.32 -14.04
CA GLU A 64 3.72 32.07 -14.76
C GLU A 64 3.06 33.13 -13.87
N GLY A 65 3.72 33.49 -12.77
CA GLY A 65 3.17 34.40 -11.73
C GLY A 65 2.60 35.69 -12.25
N ASP A 66 3.22 36.31 -13.27
CA ASP A 66 2.75 37.56 -13.88
C ASP A 66 1.33 37.44 -14.42
N LEU A 67 0.92 36.27 -14.92
CA LEU A 67 -0.45 35.99 -15.40
C LEU A 67 -1.46 36.07 -14.25
N TRP A 68 -1.02 35.80 -13.03
CA TRP A 68 -1.82 35.78 -11.82
C TRP A 68 -1.68 37.04 -10.98
N GLY A 69 -0.99 38.07 -11.50
CA GLY A 69 -0.71 39.31 -10.79
C GLY A 69 0.36 39.17 -9.71
N LEU A 70 1.15 38.12 -9.70
CA LEU A 70 2.27 37.92 -8.79
C LEU A 70 3.54 38.43 -9.45
N THR A 71 4.05 39.56 -8.98
CA THR A 71 5.26 40.21 -9.51
C THR A 71 6.42 40.09 -8.54
N GLN A 72 7.66 40.16 -9.04
CA GLN A 72 8.90 40.14 -8.25
C GLN A 72 9.05 38.89 -7.36
N LEU A 73 8.59 37.72 -7.84
CA LEU A 73 8.68 36.47 -7.12
C LEU A 73 10.13 35.99 -6.98
N THR A 74 10.52 35.70 -5.75
CA THR A 74 11.78 35.00 -5.44
C THR A 74 11.45 33.77 -4.62
N TYR A 75 11.88 32.59 -5.06
CA TYR A 75 11.66 31.35 -4.34
C TYR A 75 12.86 30.42 -4.48
N HIS A 76 12.99 29.51 -3.52
CA HIS A 76 13.94 28.40 -3.55
C HIS A 76 13.16 27.10 -3.41
N PHE A 77 13.37 26.15 -4.35
CA PHE A 77 12.76 24.84 -4.28
C PHE A 77 13.67 23.88 -3.53
N ASP A 78 13.14 23.30 -2.45
CA ASP A 78 13.82 22.29 -1.64
C ASP A 78 13.17 20.92 -1.90
N ILE A 79 13.88 20.05 -2.61
CA ILE A 79 13.44 18.70 -2.94
C ILE A 79 13.26 17.83 -1.69
N HIS A 80 14.06 18.04 -0.64
CA HIS A 80 13.95 17.25 0.59
C HIS A 80 12.62 17.52 1.29
N LYS A 81 12.21 18.79 1.40
CA LYS A 81 10.88 19.14 1.93
C LYS A 81 9.73 18.60 1.09
N ALA A 82 9.90 18.57 -0.24
CA ALA A 82 8.91 17.96 -1.14
C ALA A 82 8.77 16.47 -0.87
N MET A 83 9.88 15.76 -0.64
CA MET A 83 9.90 14.34 -0.32
C MET A 83 9.37 14.05 1.09
N GLU A 84 9.69 14.87 2.08
CA GLU A 84 9.13 14.79 3.43
C GLU A 84 7.60 14.89 3.39
N ARG A 85 7.06 15.92 2.73
CA ARG A 85 5.61 16.06 2.54
C ARG A 85 4.99 14.84 1.85
N LYS A 86 5.64 14.30 0.82
CA LYS A 86 5.17 13.07 0.13
C LYS A 86 5.11 11.90 1.12
N ASN A 87 6.13 11.72 1.96
CA ASN A 87 6.19 10.65 2.96
C ASN A 87 5.09 10.81 4.03
N GLU A 88 4.84 12.03 4.50
CA GLU A 88 3.76 12.33 5.45
C GLU A 88 2.37 11.97 4.89
N VAL A 89 2.10 12.31 3.62
CA VAL A 89 0.85 11.95 2.95
C VAL A 89 0.69 10.44 2.87
N VAL A 90 1.74 9.71 2.49
CA VAL A 90 1.73 8.24 2.41
C VAL A 90 1.45 7.65 3.79
N SER A 91 2.16 8.10 4.83
CA SER A 91 1.98 7.62 6.22
C SER A 91 0.56 7.88 6.74
N THR A 92 0.01 9.07 6.49
CA THR A 92 -1.36 9.42 6.87
C THR A 92 -2.38 8.48 6.24
N LEU A 93 -2.22 8.16 4.96
CA LEU A 93 -3.12 7.27 4.24
C LEU A 93 -2.97 5.81 4.67
N GLN A 94 -1.75 5.35 5.00
CA GLN A 94 -1.52 4.03 5.61
C GLN A 94 -2.28 3.91 6.94
N GLY A 95 -2.21 4.94 7.80
CA GLY A 95 -2.98 5.00 9.04
C GLY A 95 -4.49 4.92 8.80
N GLY A 96 -5.00 5.58 7.76
CA GLY A 96 -6.38 5.48 7.34
C GLY A 96 -6.80 4.05 6.95
N ILE A 97 -5.96 3.35 6.17
CA ILE A 97 -6.21 1.94 5.81
C ILE A 97 -6.17 1.06 7.07
N GLN A 98 -5.21 1.26 7.96
CA GLN A 98 -5.13 0.51 9.21
C GLN A 98 -6.41 0.69 10.05
N THR A 99 -6.94 1.91 10.12
CA THR A 99 -8.22 2.20 10.80
C THR A 99 -9.39 1.46 10.14
N LEU A 100 -9.46 1.43 8.80
CA LEU A 100 -10.50 0.67 8.10
C LEU A 100 -10.40 -0.83 8.37
N LEU A 101 -9.19 -1.37 8.44
CA LEU A 101 -8.93 -2.79 8.69
C LEU A 101 -9.05 -3.16 10.18
N SER A 102 -9.29 -2.21 11.09
CA SER A 102 -9.57 -2.47 12.50
C SER A 102 -11.05 -2.79 12.78
N ALA A 103 -11.87 -2.94 11.75
CA ALA A 103 -13.27 -3.35 11.90
C ALA A 103 -13.39 -4.73 12.58
N PRO A 104 -14.41 -4.97 13.43
CA PRO A 104 -14.51 -6.19 14.26
C PRO A 104 -14.44 -7.51 13.50
N ASN A 105 -14.93 -7.53 12.25
CA ASN A 105 -14.95 -8.74 11.41
C ASN A 105 -13.70 -8.88 10.52
N ILE A 106 -12.68 -8.01 10.69
CA ILE A 106 -11.45 -8.10 9.93
C ILE A 106 -10.30 -8.48 10.86
N THR A 107 -9.57 -9.50 10.49
CA THR A 107 -8.29 -9.86 11.13
C THR A 107 -7.16 -9.53 10.17
N LEU A 108 -6.37 -8.52 10.49
CA LEU A 108 -5.16 -8.18 9.75
C LEU A 108 -4.00 -9.06 10.25
N VAL A 109 -3.34 -9.75 9.34
CA VAL A 109 -2.14 -10.56 9.59
C VAL A 109 -1.00 -10.02 8.74
N LYS A 110 0.13 -9.73 9.37
CA LYS A 110 1.38 -9.39 8.69
C LYS A 110 2.20 -10.65 8.48
N GLY A 111 2.69 -10.87 7.28
CA GLY A 111 3.50 -12.04 6.92
C GLY A 111 3.29 -12.46 5.47
N THR A 112 4.00 -13.49 5.04
CA THR A 112 3.95 -13.99 3.67
C THR A 112 3.07 -15.25 3.61
N ALA A 113 1.96 -15.17 2.87
CA ALA A 113 1.04 -16.28 2.70
C ALA A 113 1.57 -17.33 1.70
N ARG A 114 1.45 -18.60 2.05
CA ARG A 114 1.70 -19.75 1.16
C ARG A 114 0.51 -20.68 1.18
N PHE A 115 0.12 -21.20 0.02
CA PHE A 115 -0.91 -22.21 -0.08
C PHE A 115 -0.39 -23.56 0.42
N VAL A 116 -1.10 -24.15 1.37
CA VAL A 116 -0.94 -25.55 1.79
C VAL A 116 -1.85 -26.45 0.94
N ASP A 117 -3.08 -26.01 0.71
CA ASP A 117 -4.05 -26.61 -0.19
C ASP A 117 -4.98 -25.52 -0.76
N ALA A 118 -6.04 -25.91 -1.48
CA ALA A 118 -6.96 -24.98 -2.15
C ALA A 118 -7.71 -24.03 -1.18
N HIS A 119 -7.77 -24.35 0.10
CA HIS A 119 -8.56 -23.64 1.10
C HIS A 119 -7.77 -23.27 2.35
N THR A 120 -6.48 -23.64 2.42
CA THR A 120 -5.62 -23.45 3.59
C THR A 120 -4.35 -22.71 3.23
N LEU A 121 -4.04 -21.70 4.01
CA LEU A 121 -2.79 -20.95 3.93
C LEU A 121 -1.98 -21.12 5.20
N GLU A 122 -0.67 -21.17 5.04
CA GLU A 122 0.33 -20.91 6.08
C GLU A 122 0.89 -19.51 5.88
N VAL A 123 1.08 -18.76 6.96
CA VAL A 123 1.66 -17.40 6.91
C VAL A 123 3.03 -17.42 7.59
N GLU A 124 4.08 -17.30 6.79
CA GLU A 124 5.45 -17.19 7.31
C GLU A 124 5.64 -15.84 8.01
N ASN A 125 6.34 -15.85 9.16
CA ASN A 125 6.57 -14.68 10.00
C ASN A 125 5.26 -13.97 10.37
N ALA A 126 4.25 -14.74 10.76
CA ALA A 126 2.93 -14.25 11.06
C ALA A 126 2.91 -13.40 12.34
N HIS A 127 2.45 -12.16 12.21
CA HIS A 127 2.22 -11.23 13.32
C HIS A 127 0.80 -10.65 13.20
N ASP A 128 0.21 -10.33 14.30
CA ASP A 128 -1.06 -9.61 14.31
C ASP A 128 -0.88 -8.09 14.05
N ALA A 129 -1.97 -7.33 14.11
CA ALA A 129 -1.97 -5.90 13.88
C ALA A 129 -1.16 -5.10 14.94
N THR A 130 -0.92 -5.68 16.13
CA THR A 130 -0.11 -5.08 17.20
C THR A 130 1.37 -5.40 17.09
N GLY A 131 1.72 -6.40 16.25
CA GLY A 131 3.07 -6.89 16.04
C GLY A 131 3.40 -8.12 16.91
N GLU A 132 2.42 -8.71 17.59
CA GLU A 132 2.62 -9.95 18.34
C GLU A 132 2.67 -11.15 17.39
N VAL A 133 3.55 -12.11 17.70
CA VAL A 133 3.72 -13.34 16.93
C VAL A 133 2.47 -14.21 17.03
N ILE A 134 1.98 -14.69 15.90
CA ILE A 134 0.89 -15.64 15.83
C ILE A 134 1.48 -17.05 15.88
N GLU A 135 1.29 -17.76 16.99
CA GLU A 135 1.87 -19.10 17.21
C GLU A 135 1.32 -20.17 16.24
N ASP A 136 0.03 -20.10 15.90
CA ASP A 136 -0.60 -20.98 14.91
C ASP A 136 -0.88 -20.20 13.60
N PRO A 137 0.06 -20.23 12.64
CA PRO A 137 0.00 -19.38 11.43
C PRO A 137 -0.87 -19.98 10.31
N PHE A 138 -1.72 -20.95 10.60
CA PHE A 138 -2.58 -21.62 9.63
C PHE A 138 -3.98 -21.01 9.61
N PHE A 139 -4.44 -20.62 8.44
CA PHE A 139 -5.74 -20.02 8.19
C PHE A 139 -6.47 -20.78 7.10
N SER A 140 -7.77 -21.03 7.26
CA SER A 140 -8.58 -21.67 6.23
C SER A 140 -9.88 -20.94 5.96
N ALA A 141 -10.32 -20.94 4.70
CA ALA A 141 -11.58 -20.36 4.27
C ALA A 141 -12.13 -21.11 3.04
N PRO A 142 -13.47 -21.11 2.85
CA PRO A 142 -14.07 -21.61 1.62
C PRO A 142 -13.69 -20.77 0.39
N ASN A 143 -13.37 -19.48 0.57
CA ASN A 143 -13.01 -18.57 -0.49
C ASN A 143 -11.71 -17.84 -0.16
N ILE A 144 -10.80 -17.75 -1.14
CA ILE A 144 -9.54 -17.03 -1.03
C ILE A 144 -9.39 -16.09 -2.23
N ILE A 145 -9.14 -14.81 -1.97
CA ILE A 145 -8.89 -13.80 -2.99
C ILE A 145 -7.40 -13.49 -3.03
N ILE A 146 -6.78 -13.66 -4.19
CA ILE A 146 -5.39 -13.30 -4.44
C ILE A 146 -5.34 -11.89 -5.00
N ALA A 147 -4.88 -10.93 -4.20
CA ALA A 147 -4.76 -9.52 -4.54
C ALA A 147 -3.31 -9.02 -4.33
N THR A 148 -2.33 -9.86 -4.63
CA THR A 148 -0.90 -9.65 -4.34
C THR A 148 -0.24 -8.57 -5.22
N GLY A 149 -0.94 -8.05 -6.23
CA GLY A 149 -0.43 -7.01 -7.11
C GLY A 149 0.64 -7.51 -8.07
N SER A 150 1.61 -6.65 -8.36
CA SER A 150 2.70 -6.90 -9.33
C SER A 150 3.98 -6.24 -8.88
N THR A 151 5.10 -6.71 -9.43
CA THR A 151 6.43 -6.13 -9.23
C THR A 151 6.98 -5.60 -10.55
N THR A 152 7.96 -4.69 -10.46
CA THR A 152 8.64 -4.17 -11.65
C THR A 152 9.35 -5.28 -12.40
N LYS A 153 9.05 -5.42 -13.69
CA LYS A 153 9.77 -6.31 -14.59
C LYS A 153 10.95 -5.59 -15.22
N PHE A 154 12.15 -5.99 -14.86
CA PHE A 154 13.35 -5.49 -15.52
C PHE A 154 13.52 -6.11 -16.91
N LEU A 155 13.85 -5.28 -17.89
CA LEU A 155 14.18 -5.76 -19.23
C LEU A 155 15.62 -6.28 -19.26
N PRO A 156 15.91 -7.37 -20.01
CA PRO A 156 17.26 -7.92 -20.13
C PRO A 156 18.09 -7.10 -21.15
N ILE A 157 18.28 -5.81 -20.87
CA ILE A 157 19.08 -4.90 -21.71
C ILE A 157 20.27 -4.37 -20.92
N PRO A 158 21.42 -4.09 -21.59
CA PRO A 158 22.57 -3.48 -20.95
C PRO A 158 22.20 -2.17 -20.25
N GLY A 159 22.64 -2.00 -19.00
CA GLY A 159 22.40 -0.79 -18.23
C GLY A 159 21.08 -0.78 -17.41
N ALA A 160 20.18 -1.75 -17.53
CA ALA A 160 18.91 -1.78 -16.79
C ALA A 160 19.06 -1.77 -15.26
N HIS A 161 20.21 -2.19 -14.74
CA HIS A 161 20.52 -2.27 -13.31
C HIS A 161 21.53 -1.23 -12.83
N LEU A 162 21.81 -0.20 -13.64
CA LEU A 162 22.72 0.87 -13.23
C LEU A 162 22.08 1.70 -12.08
N PRO A 163 22.91 2.29 -11.18
CA PRO A 163 22.41 3.00 -9.99
C PRO A 163 21.45 4.16 -10.28
N ASN A 164 21.51 4.73 -11.47
CA ASN A 164 20.66 5.87 -11.89
C ASN A 164 19.40 5.42 -12.65
N VAL A 165 19.19 4.13 -12.86
CA VAL A 165 17.95 3.59 -13.43
C VAL A 165 16.97 3.34 -12.28
N LEU A 166 15.95 4.17 -12.22
CA LEU A 166 14.95 4.14 -11.16
C LEU A 166 13.70 3.40 -11.62
N THR A 167 13.05 2.77 -10.68
CA THR A 167 11.68 2.24 -10.81
C THR A 167 10.74 3.01 -9.89
N SER A 168 9.47 2.80 -10.01
CA SER A 168 8.47 3.36 -9.07
C SER A 168 8.60 2.73 -7.68
#